data_6a21bb7620af2fed1723fa5d953e5b5d
#
_entry.id   6a21bb7620af2fed1723fa5d953e5b5d
#
_cell.length_a   1.000
_cell.length_b   1.000
_cell.length_c   1.000
_cell.angle_alpha   90.00
_cell.angle_beta   90.00
_cell.angle_gamma   90.00
#
_symmetry.space_group_name_H-M   'P 1'
#
loop_
_entity.id
_entity.type
_entity.pdbx_description
1 polymer ?
#
loop_
_entity_poly.entity_id
_entity_poly.type
_entity_poly.pdbx_seq_one_letter_code
_entity_poly.pdbx_strand_id
1 'polypeptide(L)'
;MKRRQFVQACAVAASGAALPSPSQAAALTARMYSRAKLVDARGDPIHAASLAAGRNYVFDYPFAATPSFLLRLRDKPAGGIDLKTEAGSIYRWEGGVGPNRDLVAYSAICAHKMTYPTRQVSFIGYRDEPSPAAGRGRVIACCSDRSVYDPAAGAKVVSGPAPQPLCTILLEHDPKTDELVAVGTFGGEMFAEFFRKYDFRLQMELGPRARAEAEGFTVVQPLENYSTQWAKC
;
A
#
# COMPACT_ATOMS: atom_id res chain seq x y z
N MET A 1 -27.53 -7.17 84.60
CA MET A 1 -26.43 -6.93 83.65
C MET A 1 -26.90 -7.30 82.27
N LYS A 2 -27.20 -6.34 81.41
CA LYS A 2 -27.76 -6.57 80.09
C LYS A 2 -26.69 -6.21 79.03
N ARG A 3 -26.26 -7.20 78.26
CA ARG A 3 -25.32 -7.03 77.09
C ARG A 3 -26.15 -6.48 75.93
N ARG A 4 -25.82 -5.31 75.46
CA ARG A 4 -26.32 -4.76 74.19
C ARG A 4 -25.40 -5.18 73.09
N GLN A 5 -25.93 -5.94 72.13
CA GLN A 5 -25.28 -6.28 70.89
C GLN A 5 -25.29 -5.07 69.95
N PHE A 6 -24.14 -4.67 69.54
CA PHE A 6 -23.96 -3.64 68.51
C PHE A 6 -23.80 -4.37 67.18
N VAL A 7 -24.78 -4.32 66.32
CA VAL A 7 -24.72 -4.82 64.97
C VAL A 7 -24.17 -3.71 64.12
N GLN A 8 -22.90 -3.85 63.68
CA GLN A 8 -22.34 -2.99 62.62
C GLN A 8 -22.70 -3.58 61.28
N ALA A 9 -23.52 -2.88 60.52
CA ALA A 9 -23.79 -3.15 59.13
C ALA A 9 -22.60 -2.65 58.29
N CYS A 10 -21.78 -3.56 57.73
CA CYS A 10 -20.79 -3.25 56.73
C CYS A 10 -21.48 -3.08 55.37
N ALA A 11 -21.64 -1.84 54.94
CA ALA A 11 -22.01 -1.54 53.56
C ALA A 11 -20.78 -1.83 52.65
N VAL A 12 -20.85 -2.93 51.91
CA VAL A 12 -19.87 -3.23 50.85
C VAL A 12 -20.21 -2.34 49.68
N ALA A 13 -19.44 -1.26 49.50
CA ALA A 13 -19.46 -0.49 48.28
C ALA A 13 -18.79 -1.35 47.18
N ALA A 14 -19.59 -1.94 46.32
CA ALA A 14 -19.11 -2.57 45.09
C ALA A 14 -18.61 -1.48 44.14
N SER A 15 -17.32 -1.20 44.18
CA SER A 15 -16.66 -0.39 43.17
C SER A 15 -16.66 -1.19 41.85
N GLY A 16 -17.63 -0.90 41.00
CA GLY A 16 -17.65 -1.42 39.63
C GLY A 16 -16.42 -0.92 38.91
N ALA A 17 -15.40 -1.75 38.81
CA ALA A 17 -14.32 -1.53 37.89
C ALA A 17 -14.91 -1.56 36.46
N ALA A 18 -15.10 -0.41 35.87
CA ALA A 18 -15.43 -0.28 34.46
C ALA A 18 -14.29 -0.93 33.67
N LEU A 19 -14.57 -2.11 33.12
CA LEU A 19 -13.65 -2.72 32.15
C LEU A 19 -13.46 -1.70 31.01
N PRO A 20 -12.22 -1.42 30.58
CA PRO A 20 -12.02 -0.54 29.43
C PRO A 20 -12.76 -1.15 28.26
N SER A 21 -13.69 -0.40 27.68
CA SER A 21 -14.37 -0.78 26.45
C SER A 21 -13.30 -1.09 25.40
N PRO A 22 -13.45 -2.14 24.59
CA PRO A 22 -12.50 -2.41 23.51
C PRO A 22 -12.40 -1.14 22.67
N SER A 23 -11.21 -0.56 22.61
CA SER A 23 -10.90 0.57 21.75
C SER A 23 -11.42 0.24 20.35
N GLN A 24 -12.49 0.89 19.92
CA GLN A 24 -12.93 0.80 18.53
C GLN A 24 -11.75 1.30 17.70
N ALA A 25 -11.12 0.39 16.97
CA ALA A 25 -10.07 0.77 16.03
C ALA A 25 -10.67 1.83 15.09
N ALA A 26 -10.14 3.04 15.15
CA ALA A 26 -10.64 4.12 14.31
C ALA A 26 -10.58 3.68 12.85
N ALA A 27 -11.69 3.82 12.12
CA ALA A 27 -11.73 3.51 10.71
C ALA A 27 -10.70 4.39 10.00
N LEU A 28 -9.80 3.77 9.24
CA LEU A 28 -8.80 4.48 8.49
C LEU A 28 -9.49 5.27 7.37
N THR A 29 -9.13 6.54 7.21
CA THR A 29 -9.58 7.37 6.09
C THR A 29 -8.52 7.45 5.01
N ALA A 30 -8.96 7.60 3.76
CA ALA A 30 -8.06 7.85 2.65
C ALA A 30 -7.31 9.18 2.85
N ARG A 31 -6.04 9.20 2.51
CA ARG A 31 -5.24 10.43 2.50
C ARG A 31 -5.13 10.94 1.07
N MET A 32 -5.65 12.13 0.84
CA MET A 32 -5.58 12.76 -0.46
C MET A 32 -4.27 13.52 -0.62
N TYR A 33 -3.72 13.47 -1.82
CA TYR A 33 -2.52 14.18 -2.24
C TYR A 33 -2.78 14.93 -3.53
N SER A 34 -1.81 15.70 -4.01
CA SER A 34 -1.91 16.36 -5.31
C SER A 34 -2.26 15.37 -6.41
N ARG A 35 -3.16 15.76 -7.30
CA ARG A 35 -3.61 14.93 -8.42
C ARG A 35 -2.49 14.82 -9.44
N ALA A 36 -2.18 13.61 -9.87
CA ALA A 36 -1.17 13.36 -10.89
C ALA A 36 -1.74 12.47 -12.00
N LYS A 37 -1.85 13.00 -13.22
CA LYS A 37 -2.23 12.23 -14.40
C LYS A 37 -1.11 11.25 -14.72
N LEU A 38 -1.47 10.00 -15.00
CA LEU A 38 -0.52 8.98 -15.43
C LEU A 38 -0.21 9.19 -16.91
N VAL A 39 1.07 9.42 -17.24
CA VAL A 39 1.52 9.66 -18.61
C VAL A 39 2.68 8.74 -19.00
N ASP A 40 2.91 8.55 -20.27
CA ASP A 40 4.10 7.84 -20.77
C ASP A 40 5.35 8.76 -20.77
N ALA A 41 6.48 8.24 -21.20
CA ALA A 41 7.75 8.99 -21.25
C ALA A 41 7.74 10.20 -22.24
N ARG A 42 6.75 10.29 -23.12
CA ARG A 42 6.54 11.43 -24.04
C ARG A 42 5.60 12.47 -23.47
N GLY A 43 4.94 12.16 -22.35
CA GLY A 43 3.91 12.99 -21.74
C GLY A 43 2.50 12.68 -22.26
N ASP A 44 2.32 11.65 -23.07
CA ASP A 44 1.00 11.23 -23.55
C ASP A 44 0.25 10.48 -22.42
N PRO A 45 -1.07 10.71 -22.25
CA PRO A 45 -1.84 10.02 -21.21
C PRO A 45 -1.81 8.50 -21.36
N ILE A 46 -1.69 7.80 -20.23
CA ILE A 46 -1.87 6.35 -20.18
C ILE A 46 -3.36 6.04 -20.23
N HIS A 47 -3.76 5.27 -21.24
CA HIS A 47 -5.11 4.73 -21.35
C HIS A 47 -5.21 3.37 -20.65
N ALA A 48 -6.26 3.16 -19.88
CA ALA A 48 -6.49 1.92 -19.15
C ALA A 48 -6.44 0.68 -20.07
N ALA A 49 -7.00 0.78 -21.26
CA ALA A 49 -7.01 -0.30 -22.26
C ALA A 49 -5.60 -0.66 -22.79
N SER A 50 -4.65 0.28 -22.77
CA SER A 50 -3.29 0.09 -23.32
C SER A 50 -2.36 -0.70 -22.38
N LEU A 51 -2.72 -0.85 -21.10
CA LEU A 51 -1.90 -1.55 -20.14
C LEU A 51 -1.98 -3.07 -20.35
N ALA A 52 -0.82 -3.71 -20.49
CA ALA A 52 -0.74 -5.16 -20.62
C ALA A 52 -0.99 -5.86 -19.28
N ALA A 53 -1.84 -6.90 -19.28
CA ALA A 53 -2.07 -7.70 -18.08
C ALA A 53 -0.81 -8.48 -17.68
N GLY A 54 -0.56 -8.56 -16.38
CA GLY A 54 0.57 -9.31 -15.82
C GLY A 54 1.92 -8.60 -15.93
N ARG A 55 1.98 -7.38 -16.45
CA ARG A 55 3.20 -6.57 -16.56
C ARG A 55 3.37 -5.63 -15.39
N ASN A 56 4.61 -5.45 -14.93
CA ASN A 56 4.95 -4.45 -13.94
C ASN A 56 5.10 -3.08 -14.59
N TYR A 57 4.32 -2.10 -14.16
CA TYR A 57 4.55 -0.70 -14.45
C TYR A 57 4.87 0.02 -13.14
N VAL A 58 5.75 1.03 -13.21
CA VAL A 58 6.19 1.83 -12.07
C VAL A 58 6.00 3.31 -12.38
N PHE A 59 5.53 4.06 -11.40
CA PHE A 59 5.44 5.52 -11.41
C PHE A 59 5.71 6.06 -10.01
N ASP A 60 6.07 7.33 -9.88
CA ASP A 60 6.37 7.93 -8.58
C ASP A 60 5.15 8.66 -8.05
N TYR A 61 4.62 8.23 -6.89
CA TYR A 61 3.46 8.82 -6.20
C TYR A 61 3.39 8.32 -4.74
N PRO A 62 2.98 9.14 -3.77
CA PRO A 62 2.57 10.54 -3.86
C PRO A 62 3.72 11.54 -3.95
N PHE A 63 4.96 11.12 -3.74
CA PHE A 63 6.13 11.99 -3.81
C PHE A 63 7.08 11.54 -4.93
N ALA A 64 7.92 12.46 -5.39
CA ALA A 64 8.88 12.20 -6.46
C ALA A 64 9.88 11.06 -6.16
N ALA A 65 10.06 10.69 -4.88
CA ALA A 65 10.92 9.59 -4.46
C ALA A 65 10.17 8.34 -4.02
N THR A 66 8.84 8.28 -4.19
CA THR A 66 8.05 7.12 -3.73
C THR A 66 7.51 6.30 -4.89
N PRO A 67 8.24 5.26 -5.33
CA PRO A 67 7.80 4.42 -6.42
C PRO A 67 6.55 3.63 -6.04
N SER A 68 5.68 3.46 -7.01
CA SER A 68 4.41 2.77 -6.91
C SER A 68 4.21 1.85 -8.11
N PHE A 69 3.63 0.68 -7.89
CA PHE A 69 3.23 -0.24 -8.96
C PHE A 69 1.88 0.15 -9.53
N LEU A 70 1.76 0.10 -10.85
CA LEU A 70 0.50 0.05 -11.58
C LEU A 70 0.41 -1.33 -12.23
N LEU A 71 -0.65 -2.07 -11.94
CA LEU A 71 -0.84 -3.44 -12.41
C LEU A 71 -2.20 -3.59 -13.05
N ARG A 72 -2.24 -4.19 -14.24
CA ARG A 72 -3.45 -4.77 -14.78
C ARG A 72 -3.47 -6.26 -14.43
N LEU A 73 -4.42 -6.66 -13.61
CA LEU A 73 -4.57 -8.04 -13.20
C LEU A 73 -5.24 -8.85 -14.33
N ARG A 74 -4.96 -10.15 -14.39
CA ARG A 74 -5.60 -11.04 -15.39
C ARG A 74 -7.07 -11.27 -15.09
N ASP A 75 -7.42 -11.29 -13.80
CA ASP A 75 -8.78 -11.47 -13.32
C ASP A 75 -9.20 -10.24 -12.51
N LYS A 76 -10.48 -9.94 -12.53
CA LYS A 76 -11.06 -8.90 -11.69
C LYS A 76 -10.80 -9.22 -10.21
N PRO A 77 -10.19 -8.32 -9.45
CA PRO A 77 -9.97 -8.54 -8.02
C PRO A 77 -11.29 -8.59 -7.25
N ALA A 78 -11.27 -9.33 -6.15
CA ALA A 78 -12.38 -9.33 -5.20
C ALA A 78 -12.39 -8.00 -4.45
N GLY A 79 -13.31 -7.11 -4.72
CA GLY A 79 -13.48 -5.87 -3.92
C GLY A 79 -14.18 -6.14 -2.58
N GLY A 80 -14.19 -5.12 -1.72
CA GLY A 80 -14.89 -5.17 -0.44
C GLY A 80 -14.17 -6.02 0.63
N ILE A 81 -12.84 -6.03 0.62
CA ILE A 81 -12.00 -6.80 1.56
C ILE A 81 -11.57 -5.91 2.72
N ASP A 82 -11.81 -6.37 3.94
CA ASP A 82 -11.32 -5.71 5.14
C ASP A 82 -9.85 -6.08 5.37
N LEU A 83 -9.01 -5.05 5.49
CA LEU A 83 -7.58 -5.14 5.69
C LEU A 83 -7.20 -4.43 7.00
N LYS A 84 -6.03 -4.78 7.53
CA LYS A 84 -5.55 -4.22 8.79
C LYS A 84 -4.12 -3.72 8.63
N THR A 85 -3.84 -2.51 9.12
CA THR A 85 -2.49 -1.96 9.21
C THR A 85 -1.73 -2.56 10.40
N GLU A 86 -0.41 -2.39 10.45
CA GLU A 86 0.43 -2.76 11.59
C GLU A 86 -0.03 -2.08 12.89
N ALA A 87 -0.47 -0.82 12.80
CA ALA A 87 -1.01 -0.06 13.93
C ALA A 87 -2.40 -0.55 14.40
N GLY A 88 -2.98 -1.55 13.74
CA GLY A 88 -4.27 -2.14 14.11
C GLY A 88 -5.49 -1.48 13.49
N SER A 89 -5.35 -0.40 12.71
CA SER A 89 -6.46 0.26 12.02
C SER A 89 -7.02 -0.63 10.92
N ILE A 90 -8.36 -0.75 10.87
CA ILE A 90 -9.06 -1.55 9.86
C ILE A 90 -9.55 -0.60 8.76
N TYR A 91 -9.43 -1.05 7.52
CA TYR A 91 -9.95 -0.35 6.36
C TYR A 91 -10.49 -1.32 5.32
N ARG A 92 -11.46 -0.86 4.54
CA ARG A 92 -12.10 -1.65 3.50
C ARG A 92 -11.55 -1.30 2.14
N TRP A 93 -10.91 -2.26 1.49
CA TRP A 93 -10.40 -2.09 0.12
C TRP A 93 -11.49 -2.43 -0.90
N GLU A 94 -11.84 -1.49 -1.77
CA GLU A 94 -12.99 -1.60 -2.67
C GLU A 94 -12.68 -2.28 -4.02
N GLY A 95 -11.44 -2.65 -4.26
CA GLY A 95 -11.03 -3.31 -5.51
C GLY A 95 -10.32 -2.39 -6.48
N GLY A 96 -10.23 -2.82 -7.72
CA GLY A 96 -9.57 -2.11 -8.79
C GLY A 96 -10.46 -1.07 -9.50
N VAL A 97 -9.84 -0.29 -10.38
CA VAL A 97 -10.47 0.72 -11.24
C VAL A 97 -10.41 0.32 -12.72
N GLY A 98 -10.87 1.19 -13.59
CA GLY A 98 -10.90 0.96 -15.02
C GLY A 98 -12.17 0.24 -15.50
N PRO A 99 -12.32 0.02 -16.83
CA PRO A 99 -13.54 -0.55 -17.40
C PRO A 99 -13.89 -1.93 -16.86
N ASN A 100 -12.86 -2.76 -16.64
CA ASN A 100 -13.00 -4.10 -16.12
C ASN A 100 -12.78 -4.18 -14.60
N ARG A 101 -12.45 -3.08 -13.94
CA ARG A 101 -12.05 -3.01 -12.54
C ARG A 101 -10.86 -3.93 -12.22
N ASP A 102 -9.95 -4.10 -13.17
CA ASP A 102 -8.77 -4.98 -13.11
C ASP A 102 -7.46 -4.21 -12.93
N LEU A 103 -7.52 -2.88 -12.85
CA LEU A 103 -6.37 -2.01 -12.61
C LEU A 103 -6.26 -1.70 -11.12
N VAL A 104 -5.08 -1.96 -10.57
CA VAL A 104 -4.75 -1.67 -9.17
C VAL A 104 -3.39 -0.96 -9.09
N ALA A 105 -3.21 -0.16 -8.05
CA ALA A 105 -1.93 0.48 -7.79
C ALA A 105 -1.57 0.40 -6.30
N TYR A 106 -0.31 0.13 -6.02
CA TYR A 106 0.22 -0.03 -4.67
C TYR A 106 1.59 0.63 -4.56
N SER A 107 1.91 1.15 -3.38
CA SER A 107 3.29 1.55 -3.09
C SER A 107 4.24 0.38 -3.38
N ALA A 108 5.33 0.64 -4.10
CA ALA A 108 6.37 -0.35 -4.37
C ALA A 108 7.41 -0.44 -3.23
N ILE A 109 7.10 0.15 -2.08
CA ILE A 109 7.92 0.11 -0.88
C ILE A 109 7.45 -1.06 -0.02
N CYS A 110 8.31 -2.08 0.14
CA CYS A 110 8.00 -3.27 0.95
C CYS A 110 7.68 -2.89 2.39
N ALA A 111 6.55 -3.36 2.92
CA ALA A 111 6.06 -3.01 4.25
C ALA A 111 6.90 -3.58 5.41
N HIS A 112 7.91 -4.42 5.16
CA HIS A 112 8.82 -4.91 6.20
C HIS A 112 10.10 -4.07 6.30
N LYS A 113 10.93 -4.11 5.25
CA LYS A 113 12.25 -3.45 5.26
C LYS A 113 12.33 -2.19 4.41
N MET A 114 11.19 -1.71 3.86
CA MET A 114 11.13 -0.57 2.96
C MET A 114 12.02 -0.71 1.71
N THR A 115 12.31 -1.96 1.30
CA THR A 115 12.95 -2.24 0.02
C THR A 115 12.06 -1.72 -1.11
N TYR A 116 12.64 -1.03 -2.07
CA TYR A 116 11.91 -0.39 -3.16
C TYR A 116 12.69 -0.51 -4.49
N PRO A 117 12.05 -0.35 -5.64
CA PRO A 117 12.73 -0.26 -6.92
C PRO A 117 13.65 0.95 -6.97
N THR A 118 14.90 0.73 -7.34
CA THR A 118 15.89 1.77 -7.64
C THR A 118 16.25 1.74 -9.10
N ARG A 119 16.95 2.75 -9.60
CA ARG A 119 17.41 2.75 -11.01
C ARG A 119 18.36 1.59 -11.32
N GLN A 120 19.11 1.11 -10.33
CA GLN A 120 20.07 0.01 -10.51
C GLN A 120 19.37 -1.35 -10.42
N VAL A 121 18.54 -1.56 -9.37
CA VAL A 121 17.93 -2.86 -9.12
C VAL A 121 16.59 -2.73 -8.40
N SER A 122 15.67 -3.60 -8.78
CA SER A 122 14.46 -3.87 -7.98
C SER A 122 14.52 -5.26 -7.36
N PHE A 123 14.33 -5.34 -6.04
CA PHE A 123 14.14 -6.60 -5.31
C PHE A 123 12.67 -6.90 -5.05
N ILE A 124 11.75 -6.01 -5.43
CA ILE A 124 10.31 -6.19 -5.29
C ILE A 124 9.62 -6.02 -6.64
N GLY A 125 8.61 -6.83 -6.93
CA GLY A 125 7.84 -6.72 -8.17
C GLY A 125 6.76 -7.77 -8.28
N TYR A 126 5.82 -7.54 -9.19
CA TYR A 126 4.76 -8.50 -9.48
C TYR A 126 5.32 -9.68 -10.28
N ARG A 127 4.92 -10.86 -9.88
CA ARG A 127 5.24 -12.15 -10.50
C ARG A 127 3.96 -12.76 -11.07
N ASP A 128 3.88 -12.87 -12.37
CA ASP A 128 2.74 -13.51 -13.01
C ASP A 128 2.83 -15.05 -12.85
N GLU A 129 4.03 -15.59 -13.02
CA GLU A 129 4.33 -17.00 -12.86
C GLU A 129 4.79 -17.35 -11.44
N PRO A 130 4.59 -18.59 -10.99
CA PRO A 130 5.13 -19.07 -9.72
C PRO A 130 6.65 -18.94 -9.64
N SER A 131 7.15 -18.61 -8.44
CA SER A 131 8.59 -18.64 -8.18
C SER A 131 8.88 -19.45 -6.92
N PRO A 132 10.10 -19.98 -6.75
CA PRO A 132 10.48 -20.75 -5.56
C PRO A 132 10.26 -20.00 -4.25
N ALA A 133 10.51 -18.68 -4.24
CA ALA A 133 10.36 -17.87 -3.04
C ALA A 133 8.89 -17.50 -2.74
N ALA A 134 8.06 -17.32 -3.77
CA ALA A 134 6.67 -16.94 -3.60
C ALA A 134 5.72 -18.15 -3.47
N GLY A 135 6.14 -19.34 -3.93
CA GLY A 135 5.33 -20.57 -3.94
C GLY A 135 4.11 -20.53 -4.86
N ARG A 136 3.79 -19.36 -5.42
CA ARG A 136 2.64 -19.11 -6.31
C ARG A 136 2.92 -17.94 -7.26
N GLY A 137 2.19 -17.88 -8.35
CA GLY A 137 2.17 -16.73 -9.27
C GLY A 137 1.09 -15.70 -8.92
N ARG A 138 1.02 -14.64 -9.71
CA ARG A 138 0.09 -13.52 -9.60
C ARG A 138 0.19 -12.77 -8.27
N VAL A 139 1.42 -12.60 -7.78
CA VAL A 139 1.72 -11.95 -6.50
C VAL A 139 2.79 -10.88 -6.66
N ILE A 140 2.81 -9.90 -5.75
CA ILE A 140 3.96 -9.03 -5.57
C ILE A 140 4.88 -9.72 -4.56
N ALA A 141 6.14 -9.97 -4.96
CA ALA A 141 7.13 -10.64 -4.12
C ALA A 141 8.35 -9.75 -3.89
N CYS A 142 8.80 -9.69 -2.64
CA CYS A 142 10.01 -9.00 -2.21
C CYS A 142 11.12 -10.03 -1.99
N CYS A 143 12.13 -10.06 -2.86
CA CYS A 143 13.27 -10.97 -2.75
C CYS A 143 14.22 -10.63 -1.59
N SER A 144 14.15 -9.41 -1.07
CA SER A 144 15.00 -8.96 0.05
C SER A 144 14.65 -9.63 1.38
N ASP A 145 13.37 -9.99 1.57
CA ASP A 145 12.86 -10.51 2.85
C ASP A 145 11.81 -11.60 2.70
N ARG A 146 11.50 -12.01 1.48
CA ARG A 146 10.51 -13.03 1.15
C ARG A 146 9.07 -12.68 1.54
N SER A 147 8.76 -11.39 1.69
CA SER A 147 7.37 -10.96 1.84
C SER A 147 6.63 -11.10 0.51
N VAL A 148 5.44 -11.66 0.58
CA VAL A 148 4.58 -11.91 -0.59
C VAL A 148 3.21 -11.29 -0.34
N TYR A 149 2.73 -10.56 -1.34
CA TYR A 149 1.48 -9.82 -1.27
C TYR A 149 0.54 -10.22 -2.40
N ASP A 150 -0.75 -10.32 -2.12
CA ASP A 150 -1.79 -10.62 -3.11
C ASP A 150 -2.42 -9.34 -3.67
N PRO A 151 -2.05 -8.90 -4.88
CA PRO A 151 -2.60 -7.66 -5.45
C PRO A 151 -4.10 -7.77 -5.78
N ALA A 152 -4.65 -8.97 -5.94
CA ALA A 152 -6.08 -9.18 -6.15
C ALA A 152 -6.90 -9.07 -4.85
N ALA A 153 -6.22 -9.01 -3.71
CA ALA A 153 -6.81 -8.87 -2.38
C ALA A 153 -6.27 -7.63 -1.63
N GLY A 154 -6.09 -6.49 -2.32
CA GLY A 154 -5.63 -5.24 -1.72
C GLY A 154 -4.18 -5.27 -1.25
N ALA A 155 -3.33 -6.03 -1.93
CA ALA A 155 -1.95 -6.31 -1.57
C ALA A 155 -1.80 -6.87 -0.15
N LYS A 156 -2.77 -7.67 0.31
CA LYS A 156 -2.73 -8.39 1.57
C LYS A 156 -1.49 -9.28 1.63
N VAL A 157 -0.85 -9.32 2.79
CA VAL A 157 0.29 -10.24 3.04
C VAL A 157 -0.22 -11.68 3.01
N VAL A 158 0.39 -12.53 2.19
CA VAL A 158 0.09 -13.96 2.10
C VAL A 158 1.19 -14.83 2.70
N SER A 159 2.42 -14.31 2.72
CA SER A 159 3.54 -14.97 3.41
C SER A 159 4.69 -13.98 3.65
N GLY A 160 5.62 -14.37 4.51
CA GLY A 160 6.79 -13.57 4.87
C GLY A 160 6.56 -12.64 6.05
N PRO A 161 7.56 -11.82 6.40
CA PRO A 161 7.58 -11.06 7.64
C PRO A 161 6.89 -9.68 7.57
N ALA A 162 6.30 -9.29 6.44
CA ALA A 162 5.63 -7.99 6.34
C ALA A 162 4.46 -7.89 7.33
N PRO A 163 4.40 -6.82 8.15
CA PRO A 163 3.39 -6.70 9.20
C PRO A 163 2.03 -6.20 8.68
N GLN A 164 1.96 -5.70 7.45
CA GLN A 164 0.77 -5.10 6.87
C GLN A 164 0.76 -5.17 5.34
N PRO A 165 -0.41 -4.97 4.68
CA PRO A 165 -0.50 -4.83 3.23
C PRO A 165 0.36 -3.68 2.69
N LEU A 166 0.70 -3.73 1.40
CA LEU A 166 1.25 -2.54 0.73
C LEU A 166 0.17 -1.44 0.70
N CYS A 167 0.60 -0.20 0.91
CA CYS A 167 -0.30 0.95 0.81
C CYS A 167 -0.92 1.03 -0.58
N THR A 168 -2.25 1.12 -0.65
CA THR A 168 -2.97 1.30 -1.91
C THR A 168 -2.78 2.73 -2.41
N ILE A 169 -2.47 2.87 -3.68
CA ILE A 169 -2.55 4.16 -4.38
C ILE A 169 -3.94 4.26 -5.00
N LEU A 170 -4.66 5.30 -4.63
CA LEU A 170 -6.00 5.57 -5.14
C LEU A 170 -5.92 6.13 -6.56
N LEU A 171 -6.57 5.46 -7.48
CA LEU A 171 -6.69 5.86 -8.87
C LEU A 171 -8.12 6.27 -9.19
N GLU A 172 -8.27 7.29 -10.02
CA GLU A 172 -9.49 7.60 -10.74
C GLU A 172 -9.32 7.22 -12.20
N HIS A 173 -10.39 6.74 -12.81
CA HIS A 173 -10.48 6.42 -14.23
C HIS A 173 -11.56 7.27 -14.87
N ASP A 174 -11.23 8.01 -15.92
CA ASP A 174 -12.21 8.73 -16.73
C ASP A 174 -12.75 7.82 -17.84
N PRO A 175 -14.02 7.41 -17.80
CA PRO A 175 -14.59 6.52 -18.81
C PRO A 175 -14.74 7.13 -20.19
N LYS A 176 -14.61 8.45 -20.34
CA LYS A 176 -14.72 9.14 -21.64
C LYS A 176 -13.39 9.19 -22.37
N THR A 177 -12.32 9.45 -21.64
CA THR A 177 -10.96 9.56 -22.20
C THR A 177 -10.12 8.32 -21.96
N ASP A 178 -10.60 7.37 -21.15
CA ASP A 178 -9.89 6.17 -20.68
C ASP A 178 -8.59 6.47 -19.92
N GLU A 179 -8.44 7.69 -19.41
CA GLU A 179 -7.26 8.16 -18.70
C GLU A 179 -7.29 7.79 -17.23
N LEU A 180 -6.10 7.72 -16.62
CA LEU A 180 -5.90 7.39 -15.21
C LEU A 180 -5.23 8.55 -14.46
N VAL A 181 -5.72 8.82 -13.26
CA VAL A 181 -5.19 9.87 -12.37
C VAL A 181 -4.96 9.28 -10.98
N ALA A 182 -3.77 9.45 -10.42
CA ALA A 182 -3.50 9.15 -9.01
C ALA A 182 -3.97 10.33 -8.15
N VAL A 183 -4.69 10.03 -7.05
CA VAL A 183 -5.37 11.07 -6.26
C VAL A 183 -5.11 10.98 -4.76
N GLY A 184 -4.55 9.88 -4.28
CA GLY A 184 -4.35 9.68 -2.85
C GLY A 184 -3.83 8.29 -2.51
N THR A 185 -3.85 7.98 -1.23
CA THR A 185 -3.42 6.70 -0.68
C THR A 185 -4.43 6.16 0.32
N PHE A 186 -4.40 4.84 0.52
CA PHE A 186 -5.26 4.18 1.48
C PHE A 186 -4.57 2.96 2.07
N GLY A 187 -4.58 2.84 3.39
CA GLY A 187 -3.90 1.76 4.10
C GLY A 187 -2.68 2.24 4.88
N GLY A 188 -1.78 1.32 5.19
CA GLY A 188 -0.60 1.59 6.00
C GLY A 188 0.49 2.34 5.24
N GLU A 189 0.47 3.66 5.26
CA GLU A 189 1.55 4.47 4.70
C GLU A 189 2.83 4.34 5.52
N MET A 190 3.96 4.24 4.82
CA MET A 190 5.30 4.19 5.42
C MET A 190 6.22 5.32 4.93
N PHE A 191 5.67 6.34 4.28
CA PHE A 191 6.48 7.36 3.60
C PHE A 191 7.35 8.17 4.56
N ALA A 192 6.85 8.53 5.75
CA ALA A 192 7.65 9.26 6.74
C ALA A 192 8.88 8.46 7.19
N GLU A 193 8.69 7.15 7.44
CA GLU A 193 9.76 6.23 7.83
C GLU A 193 10.71 5.94 6.67
N PHE A 194 10.16 5.79 5.46
CA PHE A 194 10.94 5.63 4.24
C PHE A 194 11.88 6.81 4.02
N PHE A 195 11.39 8.03 4.11
CA PHE A 195 12.21 9.22 4.01
C PHE A 195 13.25 9.33 5.12
N ARG A 196 12.91 8.96 6.35
CA ARG A 196 13.88 8.94 7.46
C ARG A 196 14.99 7.91 7.20
N LYS A 197 14.64 6.73 6.71
CA LYS A 197 15.59 5.63 6.45
C LYS A 197 16.55 5.93 5.31
N TYR A 198 16.04 6.51 4.24
CA TYR A 198 16.79 6.70 3.00
C TYR A 198 17.14 8.17 2.72
N ASP A 199 17.02 9.06 3.71
CA ASP A 199 17.19 10.50 3.54
C ASP A 199 18.47 10.87 2.78
N PHE A 200 19.62 10.40 3.23
CA PHE A 200 20.91 10.68 2.59
C PHE A 200 20.92 10.25 1.10
N ARG A 201 20.46 9.04 0.82
CA ARG A 201 20.43 8.52 -0.54
C ARG A 201 19.49 9.33 -1.44
N LEU A 202 18.28 9.60 -0.96
CA LEU A 202 17.28 10.36 -1.72
C LEU A 202 17.73 11.80 -1.95
N GLN A 203 18.42 12.41 -1.00
CA GLN A 203 19.04 13.72 -1.18
C GLN A 203 20.13 13.71 -2.26
N MET A 204 20.93 12.66 -2.33
CA MET A 204 21.95 12.51 -3.38
C MET A 204 21.35 12.28 -4.76
N GLU A 205 20.23 11.51 -4.86
CA GLU A 205 19.61 11.15 -6.13
C GLU A 205 18.67 12.25 -6.67
N LEU A 206 17.90 12.91 -5.81
CA LEU A 206 16.80 13.82 -6.18
C LEU A 206 16.90 15.20 -5.54
N GLY A 207 17.76 15.38 -4.56
CA GLY A 207 17.87 16.62 -3.79
C GLY A 207 16.55 17.00 -3.11
N PRO A 208 16.25 18.32 -3.01
CA PRO A 208 15.01 18.79 -2.37
C PRO A 208 13.73 18.26 -3.00
N ARG A 209 13.77 17.82 -4.26
CA ARG A 209 12.59 17.27 -4.97
C ARG A 209 12.15 15.93 -4.44
N ALA A 210 12.98 15.19 -3.70
CA ALA A 210 12.62 13.87 -3.18
C ALA A 210 11.27 13.85 -2.43
N ARG A 211 10.98 14.91 -1.70
CA ARG A 211 9.76 15.07 -0.89
C ARG A 211 8.69 15.95 -1.56
N ALA A 212 8.92 16.41 -2.78
CA ALA A 212 7.90 17.14 -3.53
C ALA A 212 6.77 16.18 -3.93
N GLU A 213 5.53 16.61 -3.76
CA GLU A 213 4.40 15.84 -4.26
C GLU A 213 4.44 15.76 -5.80
N ALA A 214 4.00 14.63 -6.31
CA ALA A 214 3.77 14.46 -7.74
C ALA A 214 2.53 15.27 -8.13
N GLU A 215 2.75 16.41 -8.77
CA GLU A 215 1.71 17.35 -9.14
C GLU A 215 1.55 17.40 -10.66
N GLY A 216 0.28 17.49 -11.12
CA GLY A 216 -0.07 17.57 -12.53
C GLY A 216 0.06 16.24 -13.25
N PHE A 217 1.23 15.65 -13.31
CA PHE A 217 1.44 14.34 -13.94
C PHE A 217 2.59 13.55 -13.31
N THR A 218 2.58 12.24 -13.55
CA THR A 218 3.69 11.33 -13.20
C THR A 218 3.90 10.33 -14.32
N VAL A 219 5.18 10.01 -14.60
CA VAL A 219 5.56 9.14 -15.72
C VAL A 219 5.46 7.68 -15.32
N VAL A 220 4.67 6.93 -16.08
CA VAL A 220 4.53 5.47 -15.96
C VAL A 220 5.48 4.80 -16.95
N GLN A 221 6.26 3.85 -16.47
CA GLN A 221 7.14 3.06 -17.31
C GLN A 221 7.19 1.60 -16.86
N PRO A 222 7.49 0.66 -17.74
CA PRO A 222 7.74 -0.72 -17.36
C PRO A 222 8.87 -0.82 -16.33
N LEU A 223 8.78 -1.78 -15.40
CA LEU A 223 9.80 -1.98 -14.36
C LEU A 223 11.20 -2.22 -14.97
N GLU A 224 11.28 -2.93 -16.09
CA GLU A 224 12.52 -3.19 -16.83
C GLU A 224 13.17 -1.92 -17.42
N ASN A 225 12.41 -0.84 -17.59
CA ASN A 225 12.91 0.47 -17.99
C ASN A 225 13.22 1.35 -16.77
N TYR A 226 12.51 1.11 -15.66
CA TYR A 226 12.73 1.82 -14.40
C TYR A 226 13.99 1.35 -13.69
N SER A 227 14.22 0.03 -13.61
CA SER A 227 15.36 -0.60 -12.96
C SER A 227 16.19 -1.39 -13.99
N THR A 228 17.50 -1.17 -14.01
CA THR A 228 18.43 -1.90 -14.91
C THR A 228 18.41 -3.42 -14.65
N GLN A 229 18.18 -3.81 -13.41
CA GLN A 229 18.09 -5.21 -13.00
C GLN A 229 16.81 -5.45 -12.18
N TRP A 230 16.25 -6.63 -12.35
CA TRP A 230 15.16 -7.11 -11.52
C TRP A 230 15.51 -8.47 -10.91
N ALA A 231 15.67 -8.50 -9.59
CA ALA A 231 15.97 -9.74 -8.87
C ALA A 231 14.79 -10.71 -8.97
N LYS A 232 15.07 -11.91 -9.46
CA LYS A 232 14.11 -13.02 -9.52
C LYS A 232 14.50 -14.05 -8.47
N CYS A 233 13.66 -14.22 -7.47
CA CYS A 233 13.82 -15.21 -6.40
C CYS A 233 12.80 -16.36 -6.51
#